data_113f34c6fe40d11f688e7db69c03de84
#
_entry.id   113f34c6fe40d11f688e7db69c03de84
#
_cell.length_a   1.000
_cell.length_b   1.000
_cell.length_c   1.000
_cell.angle_alpha   90.00
_cell.angle_beta   90.00
_cell.angle_gamma   90.00
#
_symmetry.space_group_name_H-M   'P 1'
#
loop_
_entity.id
_entity.type
_entity.pdbx_description
1 polymer ?
#
loop_
_entity_poly.entity_id
_entity_poly.type
_entity_poly.pdbx_seq_one_letter_code
_entity_poly.pdbx_strand_id
1 'polypeptide(L)'
;MAGEIIDDGDELTKLLQRAAGGDERTVQELFARHRDRLKRMIHLRLSRRVQGRVDDSDVLQETFLEVARRLPEYTADPKLPFYLWLRHMAGLKLAEIHRRHLGTQLRDADREVTLHRGGLPEADSVSLAAHLLGQLTTPSQAAIKAETRLMVQEALNSIGPAGP
;
A
#
# COMPACT_ATOMS: atom_id res chain seq x y z
N MET A 1 18.36 -4.26 30.41
CA MET A 1 17.38 -4.65 29.38
C MET A 1 16.44 -3.51 28.98
N ALA A 2 16.43 -2.42 29.67
CA ALA A 2 15.66 -1.21 29.29
C ALA A 2 16.42 -0.29 28.28
N GLY A 3 17.64 -0.63 27.91
CA GLY A 3 18.48 0.19 27.02
C GLY A 3 18.30 -0.06 25.53
N GLU A 4 17.62 -1.14 25.13
CA GLU A 4 17.50 -1.56 23.73
C GLU A 4 16.36 -0.89 22.97
N ILE A 5 15.36 -0.37 23.70
CA ILE A 5 14.18 0.26 23.08
C ILE A 5 14.44 1.73 22.71
N ILE A 6 15.42 2.36 23.34
CA ILE A 6 15.76 3.78 23.10
C ILE A 6 16.73 3.94 21.91
N ASP A 7 17.50 2.89 21.62
CA ASP A 7 18.49 2.89 20.52
C ASP A 7 17.84 2.75 19.13
N ASP A 8 16.70 2.09 19.04
CA ASP A 8 15.99 1.85 17.78
C ASP A 8 15.42 3.15 17.16
N GLY A 9 15.01 4.11 17.98
CA GLY A 9 14.51 5.40 17.52
C GLY A 9 15.63 6.32 17.00
N ASP A 10 16.76 6.35 17.70
CA ASP A 10 17.93 7.14 17.32
C ASP A 10 18.62 6.54 16.09
N GLU A 11 18.72 5.22 16.01
CA GLU A 11 19.22 4.51 14.84
C GLU A 11 18.36 4.78 13.61
N LEU A 12 17.03 4.65 13.75
CA LEU A 12 16.09 4.95 12.67
C LEU A 12 16.24 6.40 12.17
N THR A 13 16.37 7.35 13.07
CA THR A 13 16.54 8.76 12.71
C THR A 13 17.84 8.98 11.93
N LYS A 14 18.95 8.37 12.33
CA LYS A 14 20.22 8.42 11.62
C LYS A 14 20.14 7.79 10.23
N LEU A 15 19.49 6.64 10.13
CA LEU A 15 19.25 5.95 8.85
C LEU A 15 18.38 6.80 7.92
N LEU A 16 17.32 7.42 8.43
CA LEU A 16 16.46 8.31 7.66
C LEU A 16 17.22 9.53 7.12
N GLN A 17 18.07 10.14 7.94
CA GLN A 17 18.90 11.27 7.51
C GLN A 17 19.91 10.88 6.43
N ARG A 18 20.57 9.73 6.56
CA ARG A 18 21.48 9.21 5.54
C ARG A 18 20.77 8.89 4.23
N ALA A 19 19.63 8.25 4.33
CA ALA A 19 18.79 7.90 3.17
C ALA A 19 18.30 9.17 2.43
N ALA A 20 17.86 10.18 3.17
CA ALA A 20 17.47 11.47 2.61
C ALA A 20 18.62 12.23 1.94
N GLY A 21 19.85 11.98 2.38
CA GLY A 21 21.09 12.49 1.77
C GLY A 21 21.50 11.79 0.48
N GLY A 22 20.74 10.80 0.01
CA GLY A 22 21.00 10.11 -1.26
C GLY A 22 21.72 8.76 -1.13
N ASP A 23 21.85 8.22 0.08
CA ASP A 23 22.42 6.87 0.28
C ASP A 23 21.41 5.79 -0.08
N GLU A 24 21.47 5.30 -1.33
CA GLU A 24 20.55 4.28 -1.85
C GLU A 24 20.58 2.98 -1.04
N ARG A 25 21.72 2.59 -0.50
CA ARG A 25 21.82 1.38 0.33
C ARG A 25 21.01 1.52 1.61
N THR A 26 21.07 2.69 2.21
CA THR A 26 20.28 2.99 3.42
C THR A 26 18.78 3.04 3.10
N VAL A 27 18.37 3.57 1.95
CA VAL A 27 16.97 3.52 1.50
C VAL A 27 16.50 2.08 1.35
N GLN A 28 17.30 1.23 0.70
CA GLN A 28 17.01 -0.20 0.54
C GLN A 28 16.90 -0.93 1.87
N GLU A 29 17.80 -0.66 2.81
CA GLU A 29 17.80 -1.25 4.14
C GLU A 29 16.54 -0.86 4.93
N LEU A 30 16.20 0.42 4.95
CA LEU A 30 14.99 0.92 5.60
C LEU A 30 13.73 0.28 5.04
N PHE A 31 13.64 0.17 3.72
CA PHE A 31 12.50 -0.44 3.07
C PHE A 31 12.44 -1.94 3.32
N ALA A 32 13.59 -2.63 3.30
CA ALA A 32 13.68 -4.07 3.54
C ALA A 32 13.15 -4.47 4.94
N ARG A 33 13.37 -3.64 5.96
CA ARG A 33 12.85 -3.87 7.32
C ARG A 33 11.32 -3.94 7.37
N HIS A 34 10.63 -3.25 6.46
CA HIS A 34 9.16 -3.17 6.42
C HIS A 34 8.54 -3.92 5.24
N ARG A 35 9.37 -4.52 4.38
CA ARG A 35 8.96 -5.12 3.12
C ARG A 35 7.86 -6.16 3.29
N ASP A 36 8.02 -7.10 4.21
CA ASP A 36 7.07 -8.19 4.39
C ASP A 36 5.72 -7.72 4.93
N ARG A 37 5.73 -6.73 5.84
CA ARG A 37 4.50 -6.12 6.34
C ARG A 37 3.76 -5.36 5.23
N LEU A 38 4.49 -4.58 4.44
CA LEU A 38 3.93 -3.87 3.28
C LEU A 38 3.38 -4.83 2.25
N LYS A 39 4.11 -5.91 1.95
CA LYS A 39 3.67 -6.92 0.98
C LYS A 39 2.36 -7.58 1.41
N ARG A 40 2.23 -7.95 2.68
CA ARG A 40 0.97 -8.50 3.23
C ARG A 40 -0.18 -7.51 3.10
N MET A 41 0.04 -6.25 3.44
CA MET A 41 -0.97 -5.20 3.30
C MET A 41 -1.39 -5.01 1.85
N ILE A 42 -0.44 -4.95 0.92
CA ILE A 42 -0.68 -4.85 -0.52
C ILE A 42 -1.51 -6.04 -1.01
N HIS A 43 -1.12 -7.26 -0.65
CA HIS A 43 -1.83 -8.48 -1.02
C HIS A 43 -3.29 -8.46 -0.59
N LEU A 44 -3.57 -8.05 0.65
CA LEU A 44 -4.94 -7.97 1.19
C LEU A 44 -5.79 -6.91 0.49
N ARG A 45 -5.18 -5.84 0.01
CA ARG A 45 -5.89 -4.71 -0.62
C ARG A 45 -5.92 -4.76 -2.13
N LEU A 46 -5.07 -5.57 -2.75
CA LEU A 46 -5.04 -5.73 -4.20
C LEU A 46 -6.32 -6.45 -4.66
N SER A 47 -7.12 -5.79 -5.48
CA SER A 47 -8.35 -6.37 -6.02
C SER A 47 -8.07 -7.64 -6.80
N ARG A 48 -8.89 -8.67 -6.62
CA ARG A 48 -8.81 -9.94 -7.38
C ARG A 48 -8.85 -9.74 -8.89
N ARG A 49 -9.55 -8.71 -9.37
CA ARG A 49 -9.62 -8.37 -10.79
C ARG A 49 -8.30 -7.86 -11.36
N VAL A 50 -7.46 -7.29 -10.50
CA VAL A 50 -6.15 -6.74 -10.87
C VAL A 50 -5.02 -7.74 -10.63
N GLN A 51 -5.21 -8.68 -9.69
CA GLN A 51 -4.20 -9.69 -9.32
C GLN A 51 -3.72 -10.57 -10.49
N GLY A 52 -4.52 -10.76 -11.51
CA GLY A 52 -4.12 -11.49 -12.71
C GLY A 52 -3.17 -10.70 -13.65
N ARG A 53 -3.01 -9.40 -13.44
CA ARG A 53 -2.20 -8.50 -14.30
C ARG A 53 -1.05 -7.82 -13.56
N VAL A 54 -1.17 -7.68 -12.26
CA VAL A 54 -0.20 -7.00 -11.38
C VAL A 54 0.05 -7.88 -10.18
N ASP A 55 1.31 -8.12 -9.89
CA ASP A 55 1.75 -8.85 -8.71
C ASP A 55 2.00 -7.89 -7.52
N ASP A 56 1.88 -8.40 -6.30
CA ASP A 56 2.22 -7.69 -5.07
C ASP A 56 3.62 -7.09 -5.11
N SER A 57 4.56 -7.83 -5.72
CA SER A 57 5.96 -7.40 -5.86
C SER A 57 6.11 -6.21 -6.80
N ASP A 58 5.29 -6.10 -7.85
CA ASP A 58 5.29 -4.95 -8.76
C ASP A 58 4.81 -3.70 -8.04
N VAL A 59 3.73 -3.82 -7.27
CA VAL A 59 3.21 -2.72 -6.43
C VAL A 59 4.24 -2.28 -5.41
N LEU A 60 4.91 -3.24 -4.78
CA LEU A 60 5.95 -2.98 -3.78
C LEU A 60 7.14 -2.24 -4.40
N GLN A 61 7.57 -2.64 -5.59
CA GLN A 61 8.67 -1.98 -6.30
C GLN A 61 8.32 -0.56 -6.72
N GLU A 62 7.13 -0.33 -7.27
CA GLU A 62 6.66 1.02 -7.59
C GLU A 62 6.54 1.90 -6.34
N THR A 63 6.10 1.32 -5.22
CA THR A 63 6.08 1.99 -3.92
C THR A 63 7.47 2.38 -3.46
N PHE A 64 8.45 1.47 -3.60
CA PHE A 64 9.85 1.73 -3.24
C PHE A 64 10.42 2.94 -4.01
N LEU A 65 10.20 2.99 -5.32
CA LEU A 65 10.66 4.10 -6.15
C LEU A 65 10.06 5.44 -5.73
N GLU A 66 8.78 5.44 -5.40
CA GLU A 66 8.09 6.65 -4.93
C GLU A 66 8.54 7.08 -3.53
N VAL A 67 8.76 6.11 -2.63
CA VAL A 67 9.32 6.34 -1.29
C VAL A 67 10.72 6.95 -1.40
N ALA A 68 11.60 6.38 -2.21
CA ALA A 68 12.95 6.89 -2.41
C ALA A 68 12.93 8.34 -2.91
N ARG A 69 12.03 8.66 -3.82
CA ARG A 69 11.88 10.01 -4.37
C ARG A 69 11.38 11.03 -3.35
N ARG A 70 10.45 10.63 -2.48
CA ARG A 70 9.80 11.53 -1.50
C ARG A 70 10.41 11.50 -0.10
N LEU A 71 11.40 10.67 0.12
CA LEU A 71 12.03 10.54 1.43
C LEU A 71 12.61 11.86 1.96
N PRO A 72 13.25 12.74 1.14
CA PRO A 72 13.69 14.05 1.61
C PRO A 72 12.56 14.94 2.13
N GLU A 73 11.39 14.91 1.49
CA GLU A 73 10.21 15.65 1.96
C GLU A 73 9.70 15.11 3.30
N TYR A 74 9.67 13.78 3.44
CA TYR A 74 9.25 13.13 4.68
C TYR A 74 10.20 13.49 5.84
N THR A 75 11.50 13.43 5.63
CA THR A 75 12.48 13.72 6.69
C THR A 75 12.52 15.18 7.09
N ALA A 76 12.14 16.10 6.19
CA ALA A 76 12.05 17.53 6.48
C ALA A 76 10.87 17.86 7.42
N ASP A 77 9.74 17.15 7.29
CA ASP A 77 8.53 17.36 8.12
C ASP A 77 7.79 16.02 8.34
N PRO A 78 8.28 15.13 9.23
CA PRO A 78 7.66 13.84 9.47
C PRO A 78 6.37 13.99 10.27
N LYS A 79 5.23 13.92 9.59
CA LYS A 79 3.89 14.01 10.18
C LYS A 79 3.37 12.67 10.72
N LEU A 80 3.92 11.57 10.22
CA LEU A 80 3.53 10.21 10.57
C LEU A 80 4.77 9.41 10.96
N PRO A 81 4.65 8.41 11.83
CA PRO A 81 5.69 7.40 12.00
C PRO A 81 6.09 6.79 10.67
N PHE A 82 7.35 6.42 10.50
CA PHE A 82 7.92 6.00 9.21
C PHE A 82 7.14 4.86 8.56
N TYR A 83 6.77 3.82 9.32
CA TYR A 83 5.97 2.71 8.78
C TYR A 83 4.57 3.15 8.31
N LEU A 84 3.91 4.04 9.04
CA LEU A 84 2.60 4.55 8.65
C LEU A 84 2.68 5.41 7.38
N TRP A 85 3.77 6.14 7.22
CA TRP A 85 4.04 6.87 5.98
C TRP A 85 4.29 5.91 4.80
N LEU A 86 5.11 4.87 4.98
CA LEU A 86 5.31 3.83 3.96
C LEU A 86 3.98 3.17 3.55
N ARG A 87 3.15 2.84 4.52
CA ARG A 87 1.82 2.27 4.31
C ARG A 87 0.90 3.22 3.54
N HIS A 88 0.95 4.50 3.85
CA HIS A 88 0.23 5.54 3.11
C HIS A 88 0.70 5.61 1.65
N MET A 89 2.00 5.61 1.41
CA MET A 89 2.58 5.60 0.07
C MET A 89 2.14 4.37 -0.75
N ALA A 90 2.17 3.19 -0.14
CA ALA A 90 1.67 1.97 -0.76
C ALA A 90 0.17 2.05 -1.08
N GLY A 91 -0.62 2.63 -0.20
CA GLY A 91 -2.06 2.87 -0.42
C GLY A 91 -2.35 3.79 -1.61
N LEU A 92 -1.59 4.87 -1.74
CA LEU A 92 -1.68 5.78 -2.89
C LEU A 92 -1.33 5.06 -4.20
N LYS A 93 -0.29 4.24 -4.18
CA LYS A 93 0.13 3.46 -5.35
C LYS A 93 -0.91 2.40 -5.73
N LEU A 94 -1.49 1.71 -4.76
CA LEU A 94 -2.61 0.78 -5.00
C LEU A 94 -3.81 1.48 -5.65
N ALA A 95 -4.20 2.64 -5.15
CA ALA A 95 -5.30 3.41 -5.71
C ALA A 95 -5.01 3.84 -7.16
N GLU A 96 -3.79 4.22 -7.48
CA GLU A 96 -3.35 4.55 -8.84
C GLU A 96 -3.43 3.32 -9.77
N ILE A 97 -2.92 2.18 -9.33
CA ILE A 97 -2.92 0.92 -10.10
C ILE A 97 -4.36 0.46 -10.35
N HIS A 98 -5.21 0.49 -9.33
CA HIS A 98 -6.61 0.15 -9.49
C HIS A 98 -7.32 1.04 -10.53
N ARG A 99 -7.13 2.36 -10.45
CA ARG A 99 -7.71 3.30 -11.43
C ARG A 99 -7.22 3.02 -12.85
N ARG A 100 -5.93 2.74 -13.02
CA ARG A 100 -5.33 2.46 -14.32
C ARG A 100 -5.91 1.19 -14.95
N HIS A 101 -5.98 0.10 -14.20
CA HIS A 101 -6.43 -1.20 -14.71
C HIS A 101 -7.93 -1.29 -14.87
N LEU A 102 -8.71 -0.72 -13.97
CA LEU A 102 -10.16 -0.73 -14.07
C LEU A 102 -10.69 0.29 -15.08
N GLY A 103 -10.04 1.43 -15.21
CA GLY A 103 -10.34 2.38 -16.28
C GLY A 103 -10.15 1.79 -17.67
N THR A 104 -9.16 0.91 -17.85
CA THR A 104 -8.94 0.18 -19.11
C THR A 104 -10.04 -0.86 -19.33
N GLN A 105 -10.42 -1.62 -18.32
CA GLN A 105 -11.51 -2.62 -18.43
C GLN A 105 -12.87 -1.97 -18.72
N LEU A 106 -13.14 -0.81 -18.14
CA LEU A 106 -14.38 -0.06 -18.44
C LEU A 106 -14.41 0.43 -19.90
N ARG A 107 -13.29 0.86 -20.44
CA ARG A 107 -13.19 1.25 -21.87
C ARG A 107 -13.34 0.05 -22.80
N ASP A 108 -12.81 -1.11 -22.44
CA ASP A 108 -12.94 -2.33 -23.22
C ASP A 108 -14.38 -2.89 -23.15
N ALA A 109 -15.00 -2.82 -21.98
CA ALA A 109 -16.42 -3.17 -21.82
C ALA A 109 -17.34 -2.23 -22.58
N ASP A 110 -17.05 -0.93 -22.63
CA ASP A 110 -17.76 0.07 -23.42
C ASP A 110 -17.63 -0.22 -24.94
N ARG A 111 -16.47 -0.68 -25.39
CA ARG A 111 -16.27 -1.13 -26.76
C ARG A 111 -17.06 -2.41 -27.10
N GLU A 112 -17.11 -3.39 -26.18
CA GLU A 112 -17.89 -4.61 -26.36
C GLU A 112 -19.38 -4.33 -26.34
N VAL A 113 -19.86 -3.43 -25.48
CA VAL A 113 -21.29 -3.01 -25.44
C VAL A 113 -21.69 -2.27 -26.70
N THR A 114 -20.77 -1.52 -27.32
CA THR A 114 -21.01 -0.86 -28.61
C THR A 114 -21.13 -1.87 -29.75
N LEU A 115 -20.49 -3.05 -29.62
CA LEU A 115 -20.61 -4.15 -30.60
C LEU A 115 -21.85 -5.02 -30.37
N HIS A 116 -22.36 -5.11 -29.13
CA HIS A 116 -23.60 -5.79 -28.77
C HIS A 116 -24.70 -4.78 -28.45
N ARG A 117 -25.30 -4.20 -29.48
CA ARG A 117 -26.53 -3.38 -29.35
C ARG A 117 -27.71 -4.21 -28.84
N GLY A 118 -27.73 -4.44 -27.54
CA GLY A 118 -28.79 -5.14 -26.83
C GLY A 118 -28.85 -4.68 -25.38
N GLY A 119 -29.41 -3.51 -25.16
CA GLY A 119 -30.20 -3.09 -24.02
C GLY A 119 -29.71 -3.37 -22.61
N LEU A 120 -28.71 -2.63 -22.12
CA LEU A 120 -28.58 -2.32 -20.70
C LEU A 120 -28.62 -0.80 -20.53
N PRO A 121 -29.40 -0.26 -19.57
CA PRO A 121 -29.51 1.18 -19.39
C PRO A 121 -28.15 1.78 -19.02
N GLU A 122 -27.74 2.78 -19.74
CA GLU A 122 -26.48 3.52 -19.57
C GLU A 122 -26.24 4.02 -18.12
N ALA A 123 -27.32 4.23 -17.37
CA ALA A 123 -27.29 4.69 -15.99
C ALA A 123 -26.71 3.66 -15.00
N ASP A 124 -26.96 2.36 -15.22
CA ASP A 124 -26.51 1.32 -14.30
C ASP A 124 -25.02 1.02 -14.41
N SER A 125 -24.45 1.12 -15.61
CA SER A 125 -23.02 0.87 -15.84
C SER A 125 -22.14 1.96 -15.25
N VAL A 126 -22.54 3.23 -15.36
CA VAL A 126 -21.82 4.37 -14.80
C VAL A 126 -21.94 4.37 -13.28
N SER A 127 -23.12 4.05 -12.75
CA SER A 127 -23.36 3.96 -11.31
C SER A 127 -22.56 2.80 -10.70
N LEU A 128 -22.53 1.64 -11.35
CA LEU A 128 -21.75 0.48 -10.93
C LEU A 128 -20.26 0.76 -11.03
N ALA A 129 -19.79 1.43 -12.07
CA ALA A 129 -18.41 1.85 -12.23
C ALA A 129 -17.99 2.85 -11.16
N ALA A 130 -18.82 3.85 -10.86
CA ALA A 130 -18.56 4.81 -9.79
C ALA A 130 -18.52 4.14 -8.41
N HIS A 131 -19.42 3.17 -8.18
CA HIS A 131 -19.45 2.40 -6.94
C HIS A 131 -18.24 1.49 -6.80
N LEU A 132 -17.81 0.82 -7.85
CA LEU A 132 -16.61 -0.01 -7.89
C LEU A 132 -15.34 0.84 -7.72
N LEU A 133 -15.26 1.99 -8.36
CA LEU A 133 -14.15 2.94 -8.19
C LEU A 133 -14.14 3.51 -6.78
N GLY A 134 -15.27 3.82 -6.19
CA GLY A 134 -15.39 4.25 -4.81
C GLY A 134 -14.95 3.18 -3.81
N GLN A 135 -15.27 1.91 -4.07
CA GLN A 135 -14.80 0.78 -3.25
C GLN A 135 -13.32 0.46 -3.43
N LEU A 136 -12.73 0.87 -4.53
CA LEU A 136 -11.31 0.64 -4.82
C LEU A 136 -10.41 1.74 -4.27
N THR A 137 -10.93 2.93 -4.09
CA THR A 137 -10.23 4.04 -3.42
C THR A 137 -10.29 3.92 -1.90
N THR A 138 -11.32 3.25 -1.38
CA THR A 138 -11.42 2.88 0.03
C THR A 138 -11.23 1.38 0.19
N PRO A 139 -10.33 0.91 1.07
CA PRO A 139 -10.22 -0.52 1.35
C PRO A 139 -11.58 -1.05 1.79
N SER A 140 -11.99 -2.22 1.28
CA SER A 140 -13.21 -2.88 1.76
C SER A 140 -13.11 -3.10 3.27
N GLN A 141 -14.24 -3.09 3.97
CA GLN A 141 -14.24 -3.33 5.42
C GLN A 141 -13.61 -4.69 5.78
N ALA A 142 -13.74 -5.68 4.91
CA ALA A 142 -13.08 -6.98 5.06
C ALA A 142 -11.55 -6.86 5.00
N ALA A 143 -11.01 -6.07 4.08
CA ALA A 143 -9.58 -5.81 3.98
C ALA A 143 -9.07 -5.04 5.20
N ILE A 144 -9.80 -4.03 5.67
CA ILE A 144 -9.48 -3.30 6.90
C ILE A 144 -9.44 -4.23 8.11
N LYS A 145 -10.46 -5.09 8.26
CA LYS A 145 -10.51 -6.07 9.35
C LYS A 145 -9.36 -7.06 9.30
N ALA A 146 -9.04 -7.59 8.11
CA ALA A 146 -7.93 -8.51 7.93
C ALA A 146 -6.59 -7.84 8.27
N GLU A 147 -6.38 -6.63 7.82
CA GLU A 147 -5.18 -5.85 8.11
C GLU A 147 -5.06 -5.51 9.60
N THR A 148 -6.15 -5.06 10.23
CA THR A 148 -6.19 -4.78 11.67
C THR A 148 -5.87 -6.04 12.49
N ARG A 149 -6.42 -7.20 12.08
CA ARG A 149 -6.13 -8.48 12.73
C ARG A 149 -4.65 -8.84 12.64
N LEU A 150 -4.02 -8.66 11.48
CA LEU A 150 -2.58 -8.89 11.32
C LEU A 150 -1.75 -7.94 12.19
N MET A 151 -2.10 -6.66 12.24
CA MET A 151 -1.40 -5.69 13.06
C MET A 151 -1.51 -6.03 14.57
N VAL A 152 -2.69 -6.44 15.03
CA VAL A 152 -2.89 -6.90 16.40
C VAL A 152 -2.09 -8.16 16.68
N GLN A 153 -2.08 -9.11 15.75
CA GLN A 153 -1.31 -10.35 15.90
C GLN A 153 0.20 -10.07 15.95
N GLU A 154 0.70 -9.20 15.11
CA GLU A 154 2.11 -8.78 15.12
C GLU A 154 2.47 -8.07 16.42
N ALA A 155 1.58 -7.18 16.91
CA ALA A 155 1.78 -6.50 18.17
C ALA A 155 1.81 -7.49 19.35
N LEU A 156 0.89 -8.46 19.37
CA LEU A 156 0.86 -9.51 20.39
C LEU A 156 2.12 -10.39 20.36
N ASN A 157 2.57 -10.74 19.16
CA ASN A 157 3.80 -11.53 19.00
C ASN A 157 5.06 -10.75 19.43
N SER A 158 5.04 -9.42 19.30
CA SER A 158 6.16 -8.57 19.71
C SER A 158 6.25 -8.38 21.23
N ILE A 159 5.13 -8.55 21.94
CA ILE A 159 5.10 -8.45 23.41
C ILE A 159 5.72 -9.69 24.08
N GLY A 160 5.90 -10.80 23.31
CA GLY A 160 6.46 -12.04 23.82
C GLY A 160 5.55 -12.76 24.82
N PRO A 161 5.77 -14.05 25.09
CA PRO A 161 5.08 -14.71 26.16
C PRO A 161 5.49 -14.05 27.49
N ALA A 162 4.51 -13.63 28.26
CA ALA A 162 4.76 -13.24 29.63
C ALA A 162 5.48 -14.41 30.32
N GLY A 163 6.77 -14.25 30.59
CA GLY A 163 7.55 -15.25 31.29
C GLY A 163 6.92 -15.58 32.65
N PRO A 164 7.16 -16.79 33.17
CA PRO A 164 6.62 -17.21 34.47
C PRO A 164 7.13 -16.33 35.59
#